data_5b4429e86eceab682576d87c8b1d352d
#
_entry.id   5b4429e86eceab682576d87c8b1d352d
#
_cell.length_a   1.000
_cell.length_b   1.000
_cell.length_c   1.000
_cell.angle_alpha   90.00
_cell.angle_beta   90.00
_cell.angle_gamma   90.00
#
_symmetry.space_group_name_H-M   'P 1'
#
loop_
_entity.id
_entity.type
_entity.pdbx_description
1 polymer ?
#
loop_
_entity_poly.entity_id
_entity_poly.type
_entity_poly.pdbx_seq_one_letter_code
_entity_poly.pdbx_strand_id
1 'polypeptide(L)'
;MKNIILTTVSEPKKDCNGSPVFLTDETIEERKQKILTRMRKLHLDKLVIYGDVEHGSNFEYLVGFFTRFEEALLIIDKSGEINIVLGNENLGKAGKSRVKISKTIHVSLFSLPNQPNRTDISFKDLLISAGLDKGQRIGLVGWKNFTSILEDN
;
A
#
# COMPACT_ATOMS: atom_id res chain seq x y z
N MET A 1 47.44 -3.65 14.78
CA MET A 1 46.76 -2.75 13.83
C MET A 1 46.51 -3.53 12.55
N LYS A 2 45.31 -3.49 11.98
CA LYS A 2 45.06 -4.07 10.65
C LYS A 2 45.49 -3.05 9.62
N ASN A 3 46.41 -3.43 8.73
CA ASN A 3 46.86 -2.58 7.63
C ASN A 3 45.74 -2.56 6.57
N ILE A 4 45.26 -1.37 6.24
CA ILE A 4 44.32 -1.15 5.14
C ILE A 4 45.15 -0.73 3.93
N ILE A 5 45.04 -1.46 2.83
CA ILE A 5 45.67 -1.15 1.56
C ILE A 5 44.62 -0.90 0.50
N LEU A 6 44.88 0.09 -0.35
CA LEU A 6 44.07 0.33 -1.54
C LEU A 6 44.57 -0.61 -2.65
N THR A 7 43.66 -1.36 -3.25
CA THR A 7 43.99 -2.24 -4.38
C THR A 7 42.94 -2.13 -5.47
N THR A 8 43.35 -2.40 -6.69
CA THR A 8 42.41 -2.50 -7.83
C THR A 8 41.77 -3.86 -7.83
N VAL A 9 40.46 -3.91 -7.94
CA VAL A 9 39.67 -5.12 -8.11
C VAL A 9 38.96 -5.14 -9.45
N SER A 10 38.76 -6.30 -10.02
CA SER A 10 37.97 -6.45 -11.25
C SER A 10 36.51 -6.09 -10.97
N GLU A 11 35.87 -5.45 -11.95
CA GLU A 11 34.42 -5.19 -11.87
C GLU A 11 33.67 -6.52 -11.72
N PRO A 12 32.67 -6.61 -10.82
CA PRO A 12 31.83 -7.80 -10.70
C PRO A 12 31.16 -8.12 -12.04
N LYS A 13 31.08 -9.39 -12.39
CA LYS A 13 30.33 -9.81 -13.57
C LYS A 13 28.86 -9.41 -13.42
N LYS A 14 28.34 -8.74 -14.43
CA LYS A 14 26.93 -8.40 -14.54
C LYS A 14 26.22 -9.58 -15.20
N ASP A 15 25.59 -10.44 -14.39
CA ASP A 15 24.88 -11.61 -14.90
C ASP A 15 23.44 -11.30 -15.39
N CYS A 16 23.11 -10.02 -15.58
CA CYS A 16 21.82 -9.64 -16.17
C CYS A 16 21.99 -9.31 -17.66
N ASN A 17 21.06 -9.81 -18.46
CA ASN A 17 21.00 -9.51 -19.90
C ASN A 17 20.57 -8.05 -20.20
N GLY A 18 20.40 -7.23 -19.19
CA GLY A 18 20.03 -5.82 -19.32
C GLY A 18 18.58 -5.55 -19.71
N SER A 19 17.78 -6.60 -19.92
CA SER A 19 16.35 -6.45 -20.26
C SER A 19 15.51 -6.29 -19.00
N PRO A 20 14.73 -5.19 -18.85
CA PRO A 20 13.81 -5.05 -17.74
C PRO A 20 12.75 -6.16 -17.74
N VAL A 21 12.47 -6.72 -16.56
CA VAL A 21 11.34 -7.64 -16.40
C VAL A 21 10.13 -6.84 -16.00
N PHE A 22 9.13 -6.79 -16.87
CA PHE A 22 7.86 -6.13 -16.61
C PHE A 22 6.85 -7.13 -16.03
N LEU A 23 6.18 -6.73 -14.97
CA LEU A 23 5.03 -7.49 -14.47
C LEU A 23 3.87 -7.36 -15.48
N THR A 24 3.29 -8.47 -15.86
CA THR A 24 2.11 -8.49 -16.77
C THR A 24 0.82 -8.22 -15.99
N ASP A 25 -0.25 -7.87 -16.69
CA ASP A 25 -1.56 -7.66 -16.08
C ASP A 25 -2.13 -8.96 -15.51
N GLU A 26 -1.82 -10.10 -16.13
CA GLU A 26 -2.16 -11.43 -15.60
C GLU A 26 -1.49 -11.69 -14.25
N THR A 27 -0.23 -11.29 -14.10
CA THR A 27 0.49 -11.40 -12.80
C THR A 27 -0.18 -10.56 -11.73
N ILE A 28 -0.62 -9.35 -12.06
CA ILE A 28 -1.31 -8.47 -11.11
C ILE A 28 -2.68 -9.04 -10.72
N GLU A 29 -3.42 -9.57 -11.70
CA GLU A 29 -4.70 -10.22 -11.40
C GLU A 29 -4.51 -11.49 -10.57
N GLU A 30 -3.50 -12.30 -10.84
CA GLU A 30 -3.14 -13.47 -10.01
C GLU A 30 -2.85 -13.06 -8.55
N ARG A 31 -2.12 -11.97 -8.33
CA ARG A 31 -1.87 -11.42 -6.98
C ARG A 31 -3.17 -11.06 -6.27
N LYS A 32 -4.06 -10.36 -6.97
CA LYS A 32 -5.39 -10.00 -6.45
C LYS A 32 -6.20 -11.25 -6.10
N GLN A 33 -6.22 -12.26 -6.96
CA GLN A 33 -6.98 -13.49 -6.72
C GLN A 33 -6.43 -14.29 -5.52
N LYS A 34 -5.11 -14.31 -5.32
CA LYS A 34 -4.49 -14.91 -4.12
C LYS A 34 -4.97 -14.22 -2.84
N ILE A 35 -5.05 -12.89 -2.86
CA ILE A 35 -5.56 -12.10 -1.72
C ILE A 35 -7.03 -12.42 -1.47
N LEU A 36 -7.88 -12.36 -2.48
CA LEU A 36 -9.32 -12.68 -2.35
C LEU A 36 -9.55 -14.10 -1.82
N THR A 37 -8.74 -15.05 -2.27
CA THR A 37 -8.78 -16.42 -1.77
C THR A 37 -8.42 -16.49 -0.28
N ARG A 38 -7.41 -15.72 0.16
CA ARG A 38 -7.02 -15.66 1.56
C ARG A 38 -8.09 -14.96 2.41
N MET A 39 -8.68 -13.87 1.90
CA MET A 39 -9.79 -13.18 2.56
C MET A 39 -10.96 -14.12 2.81
N ARG A 40 -11.36 -14.91 1.80
CA ARG A 40 -12.44 -15.93 1.96
C ARG A 40 -12.13 -16.95 3.05
N LYS A 41 -10.89 -17.47 3.09
CA LYS A 41 -10.45 -18.43 4.12
C LYS A 41 -10.48 -17.85 5.54
N LEU A 42 -10.26 -16.55 5.66
CA LEU A 42 -10.24 -15.83 6.95
C LEU A 42 -11.59 -15.19 7.27
N HIS A 43 -12.59 -15.37 6.40
CA HIS A 43 -13.92 -14.75 6.52
C HIS A 43 -13.86 -13.22 6.66
N LEU A 44 -12.95 -12.57 5.92
CA LEU A 44 -12.83 -11.11 5.91
C LEU A 44 -13.82 -10.51 4.92
N ASP A 45 -14.51 -9.47 5.35
CA ASP A 45 -15.34 -8.64 4.48
C ASP A 45 -14.51 -7.62 3.73
N LYS A 46 -13.51 -7.07 4.39
CA LYS A 46 -12.60 -6.07 3.84
C LYS A 46 -11.15 -6.39 4.22
N LEU A 47 -10.24 -5.98 3.36
CA LEU A 47 -8.81 -5.92 3.66
C LEU A 47 -8.33 -4.49 3.44
N VAL A 48 -7.73 -3.90 4.46
CA VAL A 48 -7.08 -2.59 4.39
C VAL A 48 -5.58 -2.81 4.34
N ILE A 49 -4.94 -2.30 3.30
CA ILE A 49 -3.49 -2.33 3.14
C ILE A 49 -3.00 -0.89 3.30
N TYR A 50 -2.23 -0.67 4.35
CA TYR A 50 -1.53 0.58 4.59
C TYR A 50 -0.24 0.63 3.79
N GLY A 51 0.12 1.81 3.32
CA GLY A 51 1.39 2.08 2.68
C GLY A 51 1.90 3.47 3.01
N ASP A 52 3.18 3.54 3.31
CA ASP A 52 3.99 4.75 3.37
C ASP A 52 5.33 4.49 2.68
N VAL A 53 6.26 5.43 2.73
CA VAL A 53 7.57 5.28 2.09
C VAL A 53 8.42 4.16 2.69
N GLU A 54 8.22 3.83 3.96
CA GLU A 54 8.99 2.81 4.68
C GLU A 54 8.29 1.45 4.71
N HIS A 55 6.95 1.45 4.71
CA HIS A 55 6.12 0.25 4.87
C HIS A 55 5.19 0.02 3.66
N GLY A 56 5.60 0.48 2.49
CA GLY A 56 4.76 0.47 1.28
C GLY A 56 4.73 -0.83 0.49
N SER A 57 5.59 -1.82 0.79
CA SER A 57 5.79 -3.00 -0.09
C SER A 57 4.51 -3.79 -0.38
N ASN A 58 3.61 -3.95 0.61
CA ASN A 58 2.34 -4.66 0.41
C ASN A 58 1.37 -3.86 -0.47
N PHE A 59 1.37 -2.54 -0.33
CA PHE A 59 0.59 -1.63 -1.16
C PHE A 59 1.13 -1.64 -2.60
N GLU A 60 2.44 -1.42 -2.76
CA GLU A 60 3.12 -1.38 -4.05
C GLU A 60 2.99 -2.71 -4.82
N TYR A 61 2.99 -3.84 -4.11
CA TYR A 61 2.81 -5.18 -4.69
C TYR A 61 1.57 -5.30 -5.58
N LEU A 62 0.53 -4.54 -5.28
CA LEU A 62 -0.73 -4.51 -6.04
C LEU A 62 -0.80 -3.31 -6.98
N VAL A 63 -0.57 -2.10 -6.46
CA VAL A 63 -0.82 -0.88 -7.25
C VAL A 63 0.29 -0.58 -8.24
N GLY A 64 1.51 -1.12 -8.03
CA GLY A 64 2.65 -0.93 -8.92
C GLY A 64 3.34 0.44 -8.79
N PHE A 65 3.00 1.23 -7.78
CA PHE A 65 3.70 2.46 -7.44
C PHE A 65 3.84 2.59 -5.92
N PHE A 66 4.89 3.28 -5.46
CA PHE A 66 5.07 3.58 -4.06
C PHE A 66 4.50 4.94 -3.69
N THR A 67 4.07 5.06 -2.44
CA THR A 67 3.66 6.34 -1.84
C THR A 67 4.92 7.16 -1.53
N ARG A 68 4.98 8.38 -2.03
CA ARG A 68 6.09 9.29 -1.79
C ARG A 68 5.59 10.39 -0.86
N PHE A 69 6.27 10.55 0.29
CA PHE A 69 6.02 11.58 1.30
C PHE A 69 4.68 11.49 2.07
N GLU A 70 3.81 10.59 1.73
CA GLU A 70 2.45 10.51 2.27
C GLU A 70 2.08 9.08 2.63
N GLU A 71 1.05 8.94 3.43
CA GLU A 71 0.37 7.68 3.66
C GLU A 71 -0.65 7.39 2.55
N ALA A 72 -1.00 6.13 2.43
CA ALA A 72 -2.09 5.66 1.58
C ALA A 72 -2.80 4.45 2.18
N LEU A 73 -4.05 4.25 1.80
CA LEU A 73 -4.77 3.01 2.06
C LEU A 73 -5.28 2.41 0.76
N LEU A 74 -5.19 1.10 0.65
CA LEU A 74 -5.88 0.32 -0.36
C LEU A 74 -6.92 -0.54 0.35
N ILE A 75 -8.18 -0.40 -0.03
CA ILE A 75 -9.29 -1.09 0.61
C ILE A 75 -9.90 -2.06 -0.39
N ILE A 76 -9.74 -3.35 -0.12
CA ILE A 76 -10.20 -4.45 -0.97
C ILE A 76 -11.46 -5.05 -0.36
N ASP A 77 -12.55 -5.02 -1.11
CA ASP A 77 -13.78 -5.71 -0.76
C ASP A 77 -13.71 -7.21 -1.09
N LYS A 78 -14.44 -8.05 -0.36
CA LYS A 78 -14.56 -9.48 -0.67
C LYS A 78 -15.10 -9.78 -2.06
N SER A 79 -15.83 -8.84 -2.68
CA SER A 79 -16.26 -8.90 -4.09
C SER A 79 -15.13 -8.69 -5.09
N GLY A 80 -14.00 -8.13 -4.64
CA GLY A 80 -12.87 -7.77 -5.49
C GLY A 80 -12.88 -6.31 -5.95
N GLU A 81 -13.82 -5.50 -5.51
CA GLU A 81 -13.76 -4.04 -5.66
C GLU A 81 -12.63 -3.46 -4.83
N ILE A 82 -11.95 -2.45 -5.38
CA ILE A 82 -10.78 -1.84 -4.75
C ILE A 82 -10.95 -0.33 -4.72
N ASN A 83 -10.93 0.24 -3.52
CA ASN A 83 -10.89 1.68 -3.30
C ASN A 83 -9.49 2.08 -2.85
N ILE A 84 -9.03 3.26 -3.27
CA ILE A 84 -7.74 3.82 -2.90
C ILE A 84 -7.92 5.17 -2.21
N VAL A 85 -7.21 5.36 -1.11
CA VAL A 85 -7.21 6.61 -0.32
C VAL A 85 -5.83 7.22 -0.43
N LEU A 86 -5.73 8.45 -0.90
CA LEU A 86 -4.48 9.13 -1.20
C LEU A 86 -4.51 10.59 -0.73
N GLY A 87 -3.35 11.11 -0.35
CA GLY A 87 -3.13 12.53 -0.11
C GLY A 87 -2.90 13.32 -1.39
N ASN A 88 -2.53 14.60 -1.23
CA ASN A 88 -2.38 15.56 -2.33
C ASN A 88 -1.34 15.13 -3.37
N GLU A 89 -0.17 14.68 -2.89
CA GLU A 89 1.00 14.40 -3.73
C GLU A 89 0.85 13.11 -4.53
N ASN A 90 0.08 12.16 -4.00
CA ASN A 90 -0.13 10.86 -4.64
C ASN A 90 -1.45 10.75 -5.40
N LEU A 91 -2.36 11.71 -5.27
CA LEU A 91 -3.70 11.66 -5.88
C LEU A 91 -3.64 11.39 -7.40
N GLY A 92 -2.72 12.04 -8.10
CA GLY A 92 -2.51 11.85 -9.54
C GLY A 92 -1.98 10.47 -9.94
N LYS A 93 -1.51 9.65 -8.98
CA LYS A 93 -1.02 8.30 -9.24
C LYS A 93 -2.14 7.25 -9.30
N ALA A 94 -3.35 7.57 -8.81
CA ALA A 94 -4.48 6.62 -8.83
C ALA A 94 -4.74 6.04 -10.22
N GLY A 95 -4.69 6.88 -11.26
CA GLY A 95 -4.86 6.46 -12.65
C GLY A 95 -3.71 5.61 -13.23
N LYS A 96 -2.59 5.47 -12.49
CA LYS A 96 -1.44 4.64 -12.86
C LYS A 96 -1.44 3.29 -12.14
N SER A 97 -2.45 3.04 -11.30
CA SER A 97 -2.57 1.79 -10.57
C SER A 97 -2.67 0.60 -11.52
N ARG A 98 -1.90 -0.45 -11.24
CA ARG A 98 -1.93 -1.71 -11.98
C ARG A 98 -3.18 -2.54 -11.67
N VAL A 99 -3.74 -2.43 -10.46
CA VAL A 99 -5.06 -2.96 -10.17
C VAL A 99 -6.13 -1.93 -10.54
N LYS A 100 -7.27 -2.41 -11.04
CA LYS A 100 -8.41 -1.55 -11.35
C LYS A 100 -8.95 -0.95 -10.05
N ILE A 101 -8.92 0.38 -9.97
CA ILE A 101 -9.49 1.14 -8.85
C ILE A 101 -10.96 1.47 -9.15
N SER A 102 -11.84 1.12 -8.21
CA SER A 102 -13.29 1.42 -8.28
C SER A 102 -13.58 2.86 -7.84
N LYS A 103 -12.91 3.31 -6.78
CA LYS A 103 -13.08 4.66 -6.24
C LYS A 103 -11.75 5.21 -5.73
N THR A 104 -11.43 6.44 -6.10
CA THR A 104 -10.33 7.20 -5.51
C THR A 104 -10.89 8.19 -4.50
N ILE A 105 -10.33 8.18 -3.28
CA ILE A 105 -10.74 9.03 -2.17
C ILE A 105 -9.55 9.91 -1.79
N HIS A 106 -9.78 11.21 -1.82
CA HIS A 106 -8.78 12.19 -1.44
C HIS A 106 -8.84 12.47 0.06
N VAL A 107 -7.69 12.47 0.71
CA VAL A 107 -7.53 12.74 2.14
C VAL A 107 -6.38 13.68 2.36
N SER A 108 -6.67 14.94 2.63
CA SER A 108 -5.63 15.92 2.92
C SER A 108 -4.84 15.63 4.20
N LEU A 109 -5.38 14.82 5.12
CA LEU A 109 -4.65 14.40 6.34
C LEU A 109 -3.44 13.50 6.04
N PHE A 110 -3.41 12.85 4.87
CA PHE A 110 -2.27 12.05 4.42
C PHE A 110 -1.21 12.88 3.71
N SER A 111 -1.49 14.16 3.48
CA SER A 111 -0.57 15.08 2.79
C SER A 111 0.52 15.58 3.72
N LEU A 112 1.57 16.13 3.15
CA LEU A 112 2.64 16.75 3.90
C LEU A 112 2.12 17.79 4.91
N PRO A 113 2.78 17.97 6.06
CA PRO A 113 2.40 18.97 7.04
C PRO A 113 2.25 20.38 6.42
N ASN A 114 1.32 21.15 6.95
CA ASN A 114 1.01 22.51 6.49
C ASN A 114 0.42 22.64 5.07
N GLN A 115 0.03 21.54 4.47
CA GLN A 115 -0.78 21.57 3.25
C GLN A 115 -2.20 22.05 3.55
N PRO A 116 -2.84 22.80 2.65
CA PRO A 116 -4.22 23.21 2.84
C PRO A 116 -5.14 22.00 3.03
N ASN A 117 -5.80 21.93 4.16
CA ASN A 117 -6.87 20.96 4.35
C ASN A 117 -8.13 21.48 3.63
N ARG A 118 -8.51 20.81 2.55
CA ARG A 118 -9.69 21.16 1.76
C ARG A 118 -10.86 20.21 2.00
N THR A 119 -10.74 19.29 2.94
CA THR A 119 -11.79 18.32 3.26
C THR A 119 -12.35 18.61 4.64
N ASP A 120 -13.63 18.96 4.71
CA ASP A 120 -14.35 19.22 5.97
C ASP A 120 -14.95 17.95 6.58
N ILE A 121 -14.61 16.75 6.07
CA ILE A 121 -15.11 15.49 6.59
C ILE A 121 -14.17 14.90 7.65
N SER A 122 -14.74 14.29 8.67
CA SER A 122 -13.95 13.58 9.68
C SER A 122 -13.26 12.34 9.05
N PHE A 123 -12.13 11.92 9.63
CA PHE A 123 -11.46 10.70 9.20
C PHE A 123 -12.37 9.47 9.28
N LYS A 124 -13.25 9.42 10.28
CA LYS A 124 -14.27 8.39 10.42
C LYS A 124 -15.23 8.36 9.21
N ASP A 125 -15.78 9.52 8.83
CA ASP A 125 -16.72 9.61 7.71
C ASP A 125 -16.04 9.27 6.38
N LEU A 126 -14.77 9.62 6.29
CA LEU A 126 -13.93 9.27 5.17
C LEU A 126 -13.75 7.74 5.05
N LEU A 127 -13.43 7.04 6.16
CA LEU A 127 -13.33 5.57 6.16
C LEU A 127 -14.67 4.92 5.78
N ILE A 128 -15.79 5.45 6.27
CA ILE A 128 -17.14 5.01 5.87
C ILE A 128 -17.33 5.23 4.36
N SER A 129 -16.94 6.38 3.83
CA SER A 129 -17.02 6.67 2.38
C SER A 129 -16.13 5.77 1.54
N ALA A 130 -15.08 5.23 2.12
CA ALA A 130 -14.17 4.25 1.53
C ALA A 130 -14.71 2.81 1.59
N GLY A 131 -15.88 2.61 2.22
CA GLY A 131 -16.55 1.33 2.33
C GLY A 131 -16.24 0.54 3.59
N LEU A 132 -15.64 1.19 4.62
CA LEU A 132 -15.39 0.59 5.93
C LEU A 132 -16.54 0.99 6.88
N ASP A 133 -17.27 -0.01 7.42
CA ASP A 133 -18.40 0.22 8.28
C ASP A 133 -18.38 -0.72 9.50
N LYS A 134 -19.22 -0.40 10.49
CA LYS A 134 -19.39 -1.24 11.68
C LYS A 134 -19.92 -2.61 11.32
N GLY A 135 -19.49 -3.61 12.09
CA GLY A 135 -19.94 -4.99 11.94
C GLY A 135 -19.22 -5.79 10.85
N GLN A 136 -18.35 -5.15 10.07
CA GLN A 136 -17.50 -5.83 9.10
C GLN A 136 -16.28 -6.47 9.79
N ARG A 137 -15.90 -7.64 9.31
CA ARG A 137 -14.63 -8.27 9.68
C ARG A 137 -13.53 -7.76 8.77
N ILE A 138 -12.67 -6.88 9.32
CA ILE A 138 -11.64 -6.16 8.57
C ILE A 138 -10.28 -6.76 8.91
N GLY A 139 -9.50 -7.12 7.88
CA GLY A 139 -8.06 -7.40 7.99
C GLY A 139 -7.24 -6.13 7.78
N LEU A 140 -6.17 -5.96 8.52
CA LEU A 140 -5.22 -4.84 8.35
C LEU A 140 -3.83 -5.38 8.02
N VAL A 141 -3.18 -4.81 7.01
CA VAL A 141 -1.85 -5.19 6.53
C VAL A 141 -0.98 -3.96 6.36
N GLY A 142 0.30 -4.09 6.71
CA GLY A 142 1.30 -3.04 6.49
C GLY A 142 1.44 -2.06 7.64
N TRP A 143 0.60 -2.16 8.68
CA TRP A 143 0.69 -1.31 9.86
C TRP A 143 1.76 -1.84 10.83
N LYS A 144 2.48 -0.93 11.47
CA LYS A 144 3.35 -1.27 12.60
C LYS A 144 2.50 -1.75 13.78
N ASN A 145 2.68 -3.01 14.20
CA ASN A 145 2.11 -3.45 15.46
C ASN A 145 2.92 -2.87 16.61
N PHE A 146 2.31 -1.94 17.34
CA PHE A 146 2.81 -1.53 18.64
C PHE A 146 2.12 -2.41 19.67
N THR A 147 2.83 -3.44 20.15
CA THR A 147 2.38 -4.20 21.32
C THR A 147 2.92 -3.55 22.58
N SER A 148 2.04 -3.29 23.54
CA SER A 148 2.40 -2.81 24.87
C SER A 148 2.09 -3.90 25.87
N ILE A 149 3.01 -4.14 26.81
CA ILE A 149 2.80 -5.08 27.94
C ILE A 149 1.58 -4.71 28.78
N LEU A 150 1.11 -3.45 28.68
CA LEU A 150 -0.07 -2.97 29.40
C LEU A 150 -1.41 -3.28 28.71
N GLU A 151 -1.39 -3.78 27.47
CA GLU A 151 -2.59 -4.12 26.69
C GLU A 151 -2.95 -5.61 26.76
N ASP A 152 -2.07 -6.42 27.37
CA ASP A 152 -2.24 -7.88 27.51
C ASP A 152 -2.86 -8.30 28.87
N ASN A 153 -3.52 -7.37 29.60
CA ASN A 153 -4.21 -7.66 30.88
C ASN A 153 -5.71 -7.41 30.78
#